data_11ebb76b3eebc893be801e227b7b3a7e
#
_entry.id   11ebb76b3eebc893be801e227b7b3a7e
#
_cell.length_a   1.000
_cell.length_b   1.000
_cell.length_c   1.000
_cell.angle_alpha   90.00
_cell.angle_beta   90.00
_cell.angle_gamma   90.00
#
_symmetry.space_group_name_H-M   'P 1'
#
loop_
_entity.id
_entity.type
_entity.pdbx_description
1 polymer ?
#
loop_
_entity_poly.entity_id
_entity_poly.type
_entity_poly.pdbx_seq_one_letter_code
_entity_poly.pdbx_strand_id
1 'polypeptide(L)'
;MMPHSDLPLPAAWFDLGCRRCPRLARFLDEVRGRHPSYHAAPVPPFGTLEARLLVVGLAPGLHGANATGRPFTGDHAGILLYETLYAFGFGSLPISRARDDGLQLIGCRITNAVKCLPPENKPTASEARQCNNYLRAELADLGSGAVVLALGRLAHGAVLTALGLKQKDFPFAHGARTSSRQGRRSWRGCPKRWRTSQVRDWPHRPADRSSGAS
;
A
#
# COMPACT_ATOMS: atom_id res chain seq x y z
N MET A 1 4.92 -21.55 15.79
CA MET A 1 4.46 -20.17 15.62
C MET A 1 4.26 -19.97 14.13
N MET A 2 3.01 -19.97 13.64
CA MET A 2 2.75 -19.82 12.19
C MET A 2 3.21 -18.44 11.72
N PRO A 3 3.84 -18.31 10.53
CA PRO A 3 4.22 -17.02 10.02
C PRO A 3 2.96 -16.17 9.78
N HIS A 4 2.96 -14.92 10.25
CA HIS A 4 1.82 -13.98 10.19
C HIS A 4 1.34 -13.63 8.76
N SER A 5 1.95 -14.20 7.71
CA SER A 5 1.63 -13.95 6.30
C SER A 5 0.42 -14.74 5.77
N ASP A 6 -0.06 -15.74 6.49
CA ASP A 6 -1.09 -16.68 6.00
C ASP A 6 -2.49 -16.44 6.59
N LEU A 7 -2.66 -15.40 7.39
CA LEU A 7 -3.99 -15.02 7.87
C LEU A 7 -4.82 -14.46 6.70
N PRO A 8 -6.08 -14.90 6.53
CA PRO A 8 -6.93 -14.38 5.48
C PRO A 8 -7.14 -12.87 5.66
N LEU A 9 -7.00 -12.12 4.57
CA LEU A 9 -7.28 -10.68 4.58
C LEU A 9 -8.75 -10.43 4.92
N PRO A 10 -9.06 -9.39 5.72
CA PRO A 10 -10.43 -8.99 5.94
C PRO A 10 -11.15 -8.73 4.61
N ALA A 11 -12.33 -9.29 4.42
CA ALA A 11 -13.11 -9.12 3.18
C ALA A 11 -13.43 -7.64 2.87
N ALA A 12 -13.45 -6.79 3.89
CA ALA A 12 -13.61 -5.35 3.73
C ALA A 12 -12.41 -4.66 3.06
N TRP A 13 -11.21 -5.26 3.11
CA TRP A 13 -9.99 -4.67 2.54
C TRP A 13 -9.77 -5.05 1.09
N PHE A 14 -10.32 -6.18 0.65
CA PHE A 14 -10.01 -6.76 -0.63
C PHE A 14 -11.01 -7.84 -1.06
N ASP A 15 -11.25 -7.90 -2.36
CA ASP A 15 -12.03 -8.94 -3.01
C ASP A 15 -11.33 -9.33 -4.33
N LEU A 16 -10.82 -10.55 -4.39
CA LEU A 16 -10.13 -11.10 -5.58
C LEU A 16 -11.07 -11.19 -6.79
N GLY A 17 -12.35 -11.44 -6.54
CA GLY A 17 -13.39 -11.52 -7.57
C GLY A 17 -14.02 -10.19 -7.96
N CYS A 18 -13.50 -9.05 -7.44
CA CYS A 18 -14.09 -7.74 -7.66
C CYS A 18 -14.17 -7.36 -9.14
N ARG A 19 -15.39 -7.05 -9.63
CA ARG A 19 -15.66 -6.58 -11.00
C ARG A 19 -16.45 -5.27 -11.03
N ARG A 20 -16.38 -4.47 -9.95
CA ARG A 20 -17.16 -3.21 -9.79
C ARG A 20 -16.80 -2.13 -10.82
N CYS A 21 -15.65 -2.23 -11.47
CA CYS A 21 -15.17 -1.31 -12.51
C CYS A 21 -15.14 -2.04 -13.84
N PRO A 22 -16.20 -1.96 -14.71
CA PRO A 22 -16.31 -2.77 -15.92
C PRO A 22 -15.13 -2.60 -16.88
N ARG A 23 -14.59 -1.37 -17.02
CA ARG A 23 -13.42 -1.11 -17.88
C ARG A 23 -12.18 -1.85 -17.37
N LEU A 24 -11.90 -1.80 -16.06
CA LEU A 24 -10.74 -2.49 -15.47
C LEU A 24 -10.93 -4.01 -15.49
N ALA A 25 -12.12 -4.51 -15.22
CA ALA A 25 -12.42 -5.94 -15.27
C ALA A 25 -12.21 -6.52 -16.67
N ARG A 26 -12.70 -5.82 -17.71
CA ARG A 26 -12.48 -6.20 -19.11
C ARG A 26 -11.00 -6.18 -19.47
N PHE A 27 -10.30 -5.13 -19.07
CA PHE A 27 -8.87 -5.02 -19.36
C PHE A 27 -8.05 -6.13 -18.67
N LEU A 28 -8.40 -6.53 -17.46
CA LEU A 28 -7.79 -7.69 -16.80
C LEU A 28 -8.05 -8.99 -17.56
N ASP A 29 -9.26 -9.18 -18.10
CA ASP A 29 -9.58 -10.36 -18.93
C ASP A 29 -8.75 -10.38 -20.23
N GLU A 30 -8.59 -9.23 -20.89
CA GLU A 30 -7.74 -9.08 -22.07
C GLU A 30 -6.26 -9.36 -21.76
N VAL A 31 -5.76 -8.87 -20.63
CA VAL A 31 -4.38 -9.11 -20.17
C VAL A 31 -4.18 -10.59 -19.85
N ARG A 32 -5.14 -11.24 -19.21
CA ARG A 32 -5.09 -12.67 -18.92
C ARG A 32 -5.01 -13.50 -20.19
N GLY A 33 -5.74 -13.13 -21.23
CA GLY A 33 -5.68 -13.79 -22.54
C GLY A 33 -4.32 -13.63 -23.23
N ARG A 34 -3.69 -12.44 -23.12
CA ARG A 34 -2.37 -12.15 -23.70
C ARG A 34 -1.19 -12.69 -22.90
N HIS A 35 -1.35 -12.80 -21.58
CA HIS A 35 -0.32 -13.22 -20.63
C HIS A 35 -0.90 -14.26 -19.66
N PRO A 36 -1.07 -15.53 -20.07
CA PRO A 36 -1.74 -16.56 -19.24
C PRO A 36 -1.03 -16.87 -17.92
N SER A 37 0.28 -16.61 -17.83
CA SER A 37 1.08 -16.81 -16.61
C SER A 37 0.96 -15.65 -15.59
N TYR A 38 0.34 -14.52 -15.98
CA TYR A 38 0.20 -13.38 -15.07
C TYR A 38 -0.95 -13.61 -14.08
N HIS A 39 -0.83 -13.01 -12.91
CA HIS A 39 -1.92 -12.96 -11.93
C HIS A 39 -3.20 -12.36 -12.54
N ALA A 40 -3.08 -11.27 -13.29
CA ALA A 40 -4.12 -10.60 -14.08
C ALA A 40 -5.48 -10.53 -13.37
N ALA A 41 -5.47 -10.15 -12.11
CA ALA A 41 -6.61 -10.02 -11.22
C ALA A 41 -6.40 -8.83 -10.26
N PRO A 42 -7.37 -8.43 -9.44
CA PRO A 42 -7.15 -7.47 -8.37
C PRO A 42 -5.96 -7.91 -7.51
N VAL A 43 -5.04 -6.98 -7.20
CA VAL A 43 -3.83 -7.25 -6.41
C VAL A 43 -4.11 -6.99 -4.93
N PRO A 44 -3.95 -8.00 -4.06
CA PRO A 44 -4.21 -7.88 -2.63
C PRO A 44 -3.20 -6.95 -1.94
N PRO A 45 -3.53 -6.40 -0.77
CA PRO A 45 -2.54 -5.86 0.14
C PRO A 45 -1.50 -6.91 0.52
N PHE A 46 -0.28 -6.48 0.79
CA PHE A 46 0.82 -7.35 1.20
C PHE A 46 1.43 -6.87 2.51
N GLY A 47 1.60 -7.76 3.47
CA GLY A 47 2.22 -7.50 4.77
C GLY A 47 1.32 -7.84 5.96
N THR A 48 1.61 -7.23 7.12
CA THR A 48 0.96 -7.57 8.39
C THR A 48 -0.43 -6.95 8.52
N LEU A 49 -1.35 -7.63 9.21
CA LEU A 49 -2.66 -7.08 9.56
C LEU A 49 -2.51 -5.89 10.52
N GLU A 50 -1.63 -6.00 11.51
CA GLU A 50 -1.31 -4.94 12.47
C GLU A 50 -0.11 -4.11 11.99
N ALA A 51 -0.33 -3.27 10.99
CA ALA A 51 0.73 -2.45 10.42
C ALA A 51 0.92 -1.14 11.21
N ARG A 52 2.18 -0.82 11.55
CA ARG A 52 2.60 0.50 12.04
C ARG A 52 2.91 1.45 10.89
N LEU A 53 3.23 0.90 9.72
CA LEU A 53 3.43 1.64 8.47
C LEU A 53 2.53 1.06 7.38
N LEU A 54 1.65 1.88 6.81
CA LEU A 54 0.90 1.55 5.60
C LEU A 54 1.48 2.34 4.42
N VAL A 55 2.03 1.64 3.44
CA VAL A 55 2.47 2.23 2.16
C VAL A 55 1.34 2.13 1.15
N VAL A 56 0.98 3.25 0.54
CA VAL A 56 -0.11 3.33 -0.45
C VAL A 56 0.44 3.77 -1.79
N GLY A 57 0.38 2.89 -2.79
CA GLY A 57 0.67 3.17 -4.19
C GLY A 57 -0.58 3.59 -4.97
N LEU A 58 -0.41 3.82 -6.28
CA LEU A 58 -1.52 4.17 -7.17
C LEU A 58 -2.32 2.93 -7.57
N ALA A 59 -1.70 2.04 -8.32
CA ALA A 59 -2.31 0.87 -8.96
C ALA A 59 -1.22 -0.12 -9.39
N PRO A 60 -1.56 -1.41 -9.69
CA PRO A 60 -0.63 -2.38 -10.24
C PRO A 60 -0.10 -1.96 -11.61
N GLY A 61 1.21 -2.15 -11.87
CA GLY A 61 1.81 -2.06 -13.20
C GLY A 61 1.66 -3.38 -13.96
N LEU A 62 1.63 -3.32 -15.31
CA LEU A 62 1.35 -4.47 -16.19
C LEU A 62 2.30 -5.64 -15.94
N HIS A 63 3.62 -5.39 -16.02
CA HIS A 63 4.67 -6.42 -15.90
C HIS A 63 5.17 -6.57 -14.46
N GLY A 64 4.70 -5.71 -13.53
CA GLY A 64 5.02 -5.72 -12.12
C GLY A 64 3.95 -6.40 -11.28
N ALA A 65 3.29 -5.62 -10.44
CA ALA A 65 2.32 -6.12 -9.48
C ALA A 65 1.15 -6.88 -10.11
N ASN A 66 0.73 -6.53 -11.34
CA ASN A 66 -0.31 -7.27 -12.05
C ASN A 66 0.19 -8.65 -12.55
N ALA A 67 1.47 -8.78 -12.90
CA ALA A 67 2.05 -10.07 -13.27
C ALA A 67 2.26 -10.98 -12.06
N THR A 68 2.76 -10.42 -10.96
CA THR A 68 3.18 -11.18 -9.79
C THR A 68 2.07 -11.40 -8.74
N GLY A 69 1.05 -10.55 -8.72
CA GLY A 69 0.02 -10.56 -7.68
C GLY A 69 0.46 -9.95 -6.34
N ARG A 70 1.64 -9.29 -6.28
CA ARG A 70 2.16 -8.60 -5.09
C ARG A 70 2.45 -7.13 -5.41
N PRO A 71 2.01 -6.16 -4.59
CA PRO A 71 2.27 -4.75 -4.83
C PRO A 71 3.77 -4.45 -4.97
N PHE A 72 4.14 -3.59 -5.93
CA PHE A 72 5.52 -3.16 -6.18
C PHE A 72 6.53 -4.28 -6.49
N THR A 73 6.09 -5.50 -6.82
CA THR A 73 6.96 -6.62 -7.17
C THR A 73 7.08 -6.71 -8.69
N GLY A 74 8.33 -6.72 -9.20
CA GLY A 74 8.61 -6.69 -10.63
C GLY A 74 8.56 -5.31 -11.27
N ASP A 75 8.29 -4.26 -10.50
CA ASP A 75 8.30 -2.86 -10.93
C ASP A 75 9.60 -2.17 -10.52
N HIS A 76 10.10 -1.24 -11.35
CA HIS A 76 11.30 -0.47 -11.02
C HIS A 76 11.17 0.32 -9.69
N ALA A 77 9.98 0.89 -9.42
CA ALA A 77 9.70 1.57 -8.16
C ALA A 77 9.78 0.65 -6.94
N GLY A 78 9.56 -0.64 -7.13
CA GLY A 78 9.64 -1.65 -6.07
C GLY A 78 11.07 -1.89 -5.58
N ILE A 79 12.08 -1.74 -6.44
CA ILE A 79 13.48 -1.95 -6.09
C ILE A 79 13.84 -1.04 -4.90
N LEU A 80 13.73 0.26 -5.10
CA LEU A 80 14.02 1.25 -4.05
C LEU A 80 13.12 1.10 -2.82
N LEU A 81 11.82 0.78 -3.02
CA LEU A 81 10.90 0.62 -1.91
C LEU A 81 11.31 -0.55 -0.99
N TYR A 82 11.54 -1.74 -1.55
CA TYR A 82 11.87 -2.91 -0.74
C TYR A 82 13.26 -2.82 -0.11
N GLU A 83 14.26 -2.27 -0.82
CA GLU A 83 15.56 -1.96 -0.24
C GLU A 83 15.45 -1.00 0.95
N THR A 84 14.62 0.05 0.82
CA THR A 84 14.38 1.00 1.90
C THR A 84 13.67 0.33 3.07
N LEU A 85 12.60 -0.44 2.82
CA LEU A 85 11.89 -1.14 3.89
C LEU A 85 12.80 -2.11 4.65
N TYR A 86 13.67 -2.84 3.93
CA TYR A 86 14.67 -3.72 4.54
C TYR A 86 15.65 -2.92 5.40
N ALA A 87 16.23 -1.83 4.86
CA ALA A 87 17.19 -0.99 5.58
C ALA A 87 16.62 -0.40 6.88
N PHE A 88 15.30 -0.17 6.95
CA PHE A 88 14.61 0.32 8.14
C PHE A 88 13.93 -0.77 8.98
N GLY A 89 14.20 -2.05 8.72
CA GLY A 89 13.68 -3.17 9.50
C GLY A 89 12.20 -3.49 9.27
N PHE A 90 11.60 -3.00 8.18
CA PHE A 90 10.23 -3.31 7.78
C PHE A 90 10.12 -4.47 6.79
N GLY A 91 11.21 -5.01 6.31
CA GLY A 91 11.27 -6.16 5.41
C GLY A 91 12.31 -7.19 5.83
N SER A 92 12.04 -8.48 5.62
CA SER A 92 12.99 -9.57 5.89
C SER A 92 14.07 -9.71 4.80
N LEU A 93 13.80 -9.23 3.59
CA LEU A 93 14.68 -9.25 2.43
C LEU A 93 14.69 -7.89 1.73
N PRO A 94 15.82 -7.50 1.08
CA PRO A 94 15.93 -6.22 0.38
C PRO A 94 15.25 -6.20 -0.98
N ILE A 95 14.83 -7.35 -1.50
CA ILE A 95 14.28 -7.49 -2.86
C ILE A 95 12.99 -8.30 -2.82
N SER A 96 12.01 -7.90 -3.63
CA SER A 96 10.81 -8.67 -3.92
C SER A 96 10.83 -9.11 -5.39
N ARG A 97 10.90 -10.42 -5.62
CA ARG A 97 11.00 -11.02 -6.96
C ARG A 97 9.72 -11.69 -7.42
N ALA A 98 9.04 -12.39 -6.52
CA ALA A 98 7.84 -13.17 -6.78
C ALA A 98 6.94 -13.17 -5.55
N ARG A 99 5.71 -13.68 -5.69
CA ARG A 99 4.75 -13.77 -4.59
C ARG A 99 5.19 -14.73 -3.50
N ASP A 100 5.97 -15.74 -3.84
CA ASP A 100 6.41 -16.87 -3.00
C ASP A 100 7.92 -16.85 -2.71
N ASP A 101 8.59 -15.69 -2.84
CA ASP A 101 10.02 -15.52 -2.64
C ASP A 101 10.48 -15.52 -1.17
N GLY A 102 9.58 -15.76 -0.23
CA GLY A 102 9.87 -15.78 1.20
C GLY A 102 9.99 -14.41 1.86
N LEU A 103 9.85 -13.31 1.11
CA LEU A 103 9.84 -11.97 1.69
C LEU A 103 8.66 -11.80 2.65
N GLN A 104 8.95 -11.30 3.85
CA GLN A 104 7.97 -10.91 4.85
C GLN A 104 8.10 -9.43 5.20
N LEU A 105 6.97 -8.76 5.43
CA LEU A 105 6.96 -7.41 5.97
C LEU A 105 6.72 -7.44 7.48
N ILE A 106 7.44 -6.59 8.21
CA ILE A 106 7.46 -6.57 9.68
C ILE A 106 6.82 -5.25 10.16
N GLY A 107 5.61 -5.34 10.70
CA GLY A 107 4.86 -4.15 11.14
C GLY A 107 4.56 -3.16 10.00
N CYS A 108 4.60 -3.65 8.76
CA CYS A 108 4.37 -2.88 7.55
C CYS A 108 3.35 -3.58 6.66
N ARG A 109 2.56 -2.80 5.94
CA ARG A 109 1.67 -3.27 4.88
C ARG A 109 1.76 -2.34 3.68
N ILE A 110 1.77 -2.93 2.49
CA ILE A 110 1.76 -2.22 1.21
C ILE A 110 0.43 -2.48 0.51
N THR A 111 -0.18 -1.43 -0.01
CA THR A 111 -1.43 -1.52 -0.76
C THR A 111 -1.44 -0.54 -1.93
N ASN A 112 -2.44 -0.65 -2.81
CA ASN A 112 -2.70 0.32 -3.87
C ASN A 112 -4.07 0.97 -3.67
N ALA A 113 -4.18 2.23 -4.04
CA ALA A 113 -5.43 2.99 -4.05
C ALA A 113 -6.46 2.37 -5.00
N VAL A 114 -5.99 1.82 -6.15
CA VAL A 114 -6.78 1.02 -7.08
C VAL A 114 -6.17 -0.38 -7.14
N LYS A 115 -6.96 -1.41 -6.87
CA LYS A 115 -6.47 -2.79 -6.78
C LYS A 115 -6.24 -3.47 -8.12
N CYS A 116 -6.84 -2.96 -9.20
CA CYS A 116 -6.77 -3.51 -10.54
C CYS A 116 -5.81 -2.72 -11.41
N LEU A 117 -5.17 -3.40 -12.39
CA LEU A 117 -4.37 -2.75 -13.42
C LEU A 117 -5.26 -1.84 -14.30
N PRO A 118 -5.00 -0.53 -14.37
CA PRO A 118 -5.69 0.34 -15.32
C PRO A 118 -4.93 0.43 -16.64
N PRO A 119 -5.61 0.59 -17.79
CA PRO A 119 -4.95 0.91 -19.06
C PRO A 119 -4.03 2.11 -18.90
N GLU A 120 -2.83 2.04 -19.48
CA GLU A 120 -1.79 3.10 -19.44
C GLU A 120 -1.41 3.56 -18.01
N ASN A 121 -1.60 2.73 -16.99
CA ASN A 121 -1.44 3.08 -15.58
C ASN A 121 -2.28 4.31 -15.14
N LYS A 122 -3.40 4.58 -15.83
CA LYS A 122 -4.27 5.72 -15.57
C LYS A 122 -5.68 5.28 -15.15
N PRO A 123 -5.95 5.11 -13.85
CA PRO A 123 -7.31 4.91 -13.39
C PRO A 123 -8.14 6.18 -13.57
N THR A 124 -9.42 6.03 -13.89
CA THR A 124 -10.36 7.16 -13.88
C THR A 124 -10.70 7.58 -12.46
N ALA A 125 -11.22 8.81 -12.31
CA ALA A 125 -11.65 9.29 -11.00
C ALA A 125 -12.81 8.47 -10.41
N SER A 126 -13.68 7.91 -11.26
CA SER A 126 -14.77 7.03 -10.81
C SER A 126 -14.25 5.69 -10.29
N GLU A 127 -13.26 5.08 -10.96
CA GLU A 127 -12.62 3.84 -10.54
C GLU A 127 -11.86 4.02 -9.22
N ALA A 128 -11.12 5.12 -9.10
CA ALA A 128 -10.45 5.46 -7.85
C ALA A 128 -11.44 5.63 -6.69
N ARG A 129 -12.58 6.32 -6.90
CA ARG A 129 -13.64 6.45 -5.90
C ARG A 129 -14.28 5.12 -5.56
N GLN A 130 -14.58 4.29 -6.55
CA GLN A 130 -15.19 2.97 -6.35
C GLN A 130 -14.27 2.05 -5.55
N CYS A 131 -12.98 2.06 -5.83
CA CYS A 131 -11.98 1.23 -5.14
C CYS A 131 -11.63 1.78 -3.74
N ASN A 132 -11.89 3.06 -3.47
CA ASN A 132 -11.52 3.74 -2.23
C ASN A 132 -12.20 3.16 -0.98
N ASN A 133 -13.31 2.42 -1.14
CA ASN A 133 -13.97 1.72 -0.03
C ASN A 133 -13.04 0.69 0.64
N TYR A 134 -12.21 -0.01 -0.14
CA TYR A 134 -11.21 -0.94 0.38
C TYR A 134 -10.13 -0.20 1.18
N LEU A 135 -9.59 0.89 0.61
CA LEU A 135 -8.58 1.70 1.29
C LEU A 135 -9.12 2.32 2.58
N ARG A 136 -10.39 2.75 2.59
CA ARG A 136 -11.06 3.28 3.79
C ARG A 136 -11.12 2.22 4.89
N ALA A 137 -11.49 0.99 4.55
CA ALA A 137 -11.53 -0.11 5.50
C ALA A 137 -10.11 -0.44 6.04
N GLU A 138 -9.11 -0.52 5.16
CA GLU A 138 -7.72 -0.73 5.57
C GLU A 138 -7.21 0.36 6.53
N LEU A 139 -7.57 1.63 6.29
CA LEU A 139 -7.19 2.75 7.15
C LEU A 139 -7.93 2.75 8.49
N ALA A 140 -9.20 2.32 8.49
CA ALA A 140 -10.00 2.23 9.71
C ALA A 140 -9.45 1.18 10.69
N ASP A 141 -8.86 0.12 10.18
CA ASP A 141 -8.29 -0.97 10.97
C ASP A 141 -6.82 -0.73 11.39
N LEU A 142 -6.21 0.38 10.99
CA LEU A 142 -4.88 0.74 11.47
C LEU A 142 -4.89 1.11 12.95
N GLY A 143 -3.89 0.63 13.68
CA GLY A 143 -3.68 0.96 15.08
C GLY A 143 -3.39 2.45 15.32
N SER A 144 -3.61 2.91 16.55
CA SER A 144 -3.23 4.27 16.94
C SER A 144 -1.71 4.46 16.81
N GLY A 145 -1.30 5.59 16.19
CA GLY A 145 0.11 5.88 15.96
C GLY A 145 0.70 5.28 14.68
N ALA A 146 -0.07 4.53 13.90
CA ALA A 146 0.37 4.08 12.59
C ALA A 146 0.61 5.25 11.64
N VAL A 147 1.60 5.10 10.75
CA VAL A 147 1.96 6.08 9.73
C VAL A 147 1.44 5.62 8.37
N VAL A 148 0.91 6.54 7.58
CA VAL A 148 0.51 6.28 6.20
C VAL A 148 1.48 7.01 5.26
N LEU A 149 2.18 6.26 4.42
CA LEU A 149 3.08 6.77 3.39
C LEU A 149 2.40 6.67 2.02
N ALA A 150 1.96 7.80 1.47
CA ALA A 150 1.38 7.86 0.14
C ALA A 150 2.45 8.12 -0.92
N LEU A 151 2.64 7.20 -1.85
CA LEU A 151 3.62 7.30 -2.94
C LEU A 151 3.00 7.98 -4.15
N GLY A 152 3.17 9.29 -4.24
CA GLY A 152 2.70 10.14 -5.34
C GLY A 152 1.35 10.81 -5.10
N ARG A 153 1.06 11.83 -5.94
CA ARG A 153 -0.09 12.73 -5.78
C ARG A 153 -1.45 12.01 -5.79
N LEU A 154 -1.59 10.99 -6.65
CA LEU A 154 -2.87 10.26 -6.77
C LEU A 154 -3.11 9.37 -5.56
N ALA A 155 -2.08 8.69 -5.06
CA ALA A 155 -2.16 7.91 -3.82
C ALA A 155 -2.48 8.81 -2.61
N HIS A 156 -1.82 9.98 -2.52
CA HIS A 156 -2.11 10.99 -1.50
C HIS A 156 -3.57 11.44 -1.54
N GLY A 157 -4.09 11.78 -2.72
CA GLY A 157 -5.50 12.15 -2.89
C GLY A 157 -6.47 11.05 -2.50
N ALA A 158 -6.15 9.78 -2.81
CA ALA A 158 -6.95 8.63 -2.42
C ALA A 158 -6.97 8.42 -0.90
N VAL A 159 -5.83 8.59 -0.22
CA VAL A 159 -5.73 8.54 1.24
C VAL A 159 -6.59 9.63 1.88
N LEU A 160 -6.48 10.89 1.42
CA LEU A 160 -7.30 11.99 1.93
C LEU A 160 -8.79 11.72 1.74
N THR A 161 -9.17 11.23 0.55
CA THR A 161 -10.58 10.86 0.26
C THR A 161 -11.08 9.76 1.21
N ALA A 162 -10.26 8.73 1.45
CA ALA A 162 -10.60 7.65 2.36
C ALA A 162 -10.76 8.13 3.81
N LEU A 163 -9.96 9.13 4.21
CA LEU A 163 -10.05 9.78 5.53
C LEU A 163 -11.15 10.85 5.61
N GLY A 164 -11.86 11.15 4.52
CA GLY A 164 -12.88 12.22 4.48
C GLY A 164 -12.30 13.63 4.55
N LEU A 165 -11.01 13.80 4.19
CA LEU A 165 -10.30 15.06 4.22
C LEU A 165 -10.35 15.76 2.84
N LYS A 166 -10.37 17.10 2.83
CA LYS A 166 -10.38 17.88 1.60
C LYS A 166 -8.95 18.07 1.10
N GLN A 167 -8.69 17.71 -0.15
CA GLN A 167 -7.34 17.82 -0.75
C GLN A 167 -6.77 19.24 -0.74
N LYS A 168 -7.62 20.27 -0.83
CA LYS A 168 -7.20 21.69 -0.78
C LYS A 168 -6.55 22.08 0.56
N ASP A 169 -6.93 21.39 1.66
CA ASP A 169 -6.41 21.68 3.00
C ASP A 169 -5.08 20.95 3.27
N PHE A 170 -4.72 20.02 2.39
CA PHE A 170 -3.51 19.19 2.48
C PHE A 170 -2.85 19.08 1.10
N PRO A 171 -2.20 20.14 0.61
CA PRO A 171 -1.56 20.11 -0.71
C PRO A 171 -0.44 19.06 -0.75
N PHE A 172 -0.36 18.37 -1.90
CA PHE A 172 0.71 17.39 -2.10
C PHE A 172 2.06 18.10 -2.28
N ALA A 173 3.05 17.66 -1.52
CA ALA A 173 4.45 17.95 -1.76
C ALA A 173 5.31 16.72 -1.41
N HIS A 174 6.45 16.57 -2.10
CA HIS A 174 7.38 15.49 -1.77
C HIS A 174 7.96 15.68 -0.36
N GLY A 175 7.98 14.61 0.44
CA GLY A 175 8.46 14.66 1.82
C GLY A 175 7.56 15.43 2.80
N ALA A 176 6.39 15.92 2.36
CA ALA A 176 5.45 16.58 3.24
C ALA A 176 4.95 15.62 4.33
N ARG A 177 4.91 16.12 5.57
CA ARG A 177 4.34 15.43 6.72
C ARG A 177 3.06 16.13 7.14
N THR A 178 1.98 15.38 7.25
CA THR A 178 0.69 15.89 7.68
C THR A 178 0.25 15.16 8.93
N SER A 179 0.03 15.90 10.01
CA SER A 179 -0.62 15.37 11.20
C SER A 179 -2.04 15.91 11.28
N SER A 180 -3.05 15.07 11.18
CA SER A 180 -4.42 15.52 11.37
C SER A 180 -4.72 15.64 12.85
N ARG A 181 -4.54 16.84 13.42
CA ARG A 181 -5.12 17.19 14.75
C ARG A 181 -6.65 17.37 14.68
N GLN A 182 -7.23 17.38 13.49
CA GLN A 182 -8.66 17.61 13.24
C GLN A 182 -9.54 16.36 13.30
N GLY A 183 -9.05 15.23 13.76
CA GLY A 183 -9.84 14.03 14.08
C GLY A 183 -10.85 14.20 15.22
N ARG A 184 -11.19 15.43 15.67
CA ARG A 184 -12.19 15.68 16.71
C ARG A 184 -13.62 15.87 16.20
N ARG A 185 -13.89 15.76 14.92
CA ARG A 185 -15.28 15.73 14.44
C ARG A 185 -15.65 14.28 14.16
N SER A 186 -16.31 13.70 15.16
CA SER A 186 -17.14 12.49 15.17
C SER A 186 -17.14 11.67 13.86
N TRP A 187 -16.19 10.78 13.72
CA TRP A 187 -16.41 9.56 12.99
C TRP A 187 -17.33 8.68 13.83
N ARG A 188 -18.62 8.73 13.55
CA ARG A 188 -19.55 7.74 14.10
C ARG A 188 -19.16 6.39 13.47
N GLY A 189 -18.34 5.61 14.19
CA GLY A 189 -17.91 4.28 13.78
C GLY A 189 -16.42 3.96 13.87
N CYS A 190 -15.53 4.93 14.17
CA CYS A 190 -14.11 4.62 14.41
C CYS A 190 -13.71 4.97 15.85
N PRO A 191 -13.48 3.96 16.74
CA PRO A 191 -13.22 4.21 18.16
C PRO A 191 -11.78 4.62 18.49
N LYS A 192 -10.87 4.80 17.52
CA LYS A 192 -9.43 4.98 17.83
C LYS A 192 -8.92 6.37 17.43
N ARG A 193 -8.41 7.08 18.43
CA ARG A 193 -7.76 8.39 18.37
C ARG A 193 -6.37 8.25 17.75
N TRP A 194 -6.10 8.91 16.62
CA TRP A 194 -4.75 9.11 16.10
C TRP A 194 -4.03 10.16 16.96
N ARG A 195 -2.99 9.76 17.70
CA ARG A 195 -2.11 10.68 18.44
C ARG A 195 -0.78 10.81 17.73
N THR A 196 -0.42 12.03 17.41
CA THR A 196 0.90 12.40 16.89
C THR A 196 1.86 12.67 18.06
N SER A 197 2.39 11.65 18.69
CA SER A 197 3.46 11.83 19.66
C SER A 197 4.34 10.59 19.67
N GLN A 198 5.26 10.48 18.70
CA GLN A 198 6.45 9.63 18.77
C GLN A 198 7.26 9.62 17.47
N VAL A 199 7.38 10.77 16.79
CA VAL A 199 8.29 10.88 15.63
C VAL A 199 9.70 11.33 16.10
N ARG A 200 9.93 11.53 17.41
CA ARG A 200 11.23 11.98 17.92
C ARG A 200 12.27 10.88 18.11
N ASP A 201 11.85 9.61 18.19
CA ASP A 201 12.75 8.49 18.51
C ASP A 201 12.89 7.50 17.34
N TRP A 202 12.86 8.00 16.08
CA TRP A 202 13.22 7.18 14.95
C TRP A 202 14.73 6.97 14.98
N PRO A 203 15.26 5.74 15.05
CA PRO A 203 16.69 5.48 15.09
C PRO A 203 17.34 6.08 13.85
N HIS A 204 18.32 6.95 14.09
CA HIS A 204 19.19 7.46 13.04
C HIS A 204 19.87 6.29 12.34
N ARG A 205 20.06 6.43 11.02
CA ARG A 205 20.79 5.57 10.06
C ARG A 205 21.64 4.49 10.74
N PRO A 206 21.53 3.20 10.36
CA PRO A 206 22.49 2.20 10.80
C PRO A 206 23.89 2.65 10.38
N ALA A 207 24.84 2.59 11.31
CA ALA A 207 26.22 2.95 11.10
C ALA A 207 26.79 2.15 9.92
N ASP A 208 27.44 2.85 9.05
CA ASP A 208 28.21 2.35 7.90
C ASP A 208 29.17 1.24 8.36
N ARG A 209 28.91 -0.01 8.01
CA ARG A 209 29.81 -1.13 8.23
C ARG A 209 30.74 -1.25 7.02
N SER A 210 31.54 -0.22 6.78
CA SER A 210 32.67 -0.28 5.87
C SER A 210 33.91 0.10 6.64
N SER A 211 34.56 -0.87 7.27
CA SER A 211 36.04 -0.88 7.48
C SER A 211 36.43 -2.12 8.27
N GLY A 212 37.14 -3.03 7.66
CA GLY A 212 37.79 -4.14 8.33
C GLY A 212 38.01 -5.36 7.44
N ALA A 213 38.80 -5.20 6.38
CA ALA A 213 39.51 -6.33 5.78
C ALA A 213 40.97 -5.88 5.69
N SER A 214 41.78 -6.40 6.61
CA SER A 214 43.21 -6.56 6.49
C SER A 214 43.47 -8.02 6.22
#